data_59524b5730e96221734baf8cb807d50e
#
_entry.id   59524b5730e96221734baf8cb807d50e
#
_cell.length_a   1.000
_cell.length_b   1.000
_cell.length_c   1.000
_cell.angle_alpha   90.00
_cell.angle_beta   90.00
_cell.angle_gamma   90.00
#
_symmetry.space_group_name_H-M   'P 1'
#
loop_
_entity.id
_entity.type
_entity.pdbx_description
1 polymer ?
#
loop_
_entity_poly.entity_id
_entity_poly.type
_entity_poly.pdbx_seq_one_letter_code
_entity_poly.pdbx_strand_id
1 'polypeptide(L)'
;MEKAAAKAPERRRGEALVQAIHDAALAELAEVGLGQLSMEGIARRASTAKTVLYRRWATPHELLVDAVAGAHPVEVPTPEADDLRADLIAALTVLTDWMRTPAATAVLAIVSERHRYPDLAESLYRDVFDPRGGTFTTTVLRHYAANGRLDPRRLTPITTQIGEAMVFKLSTDLARVPTPDELVAIVDEALLPALGFPPA
;
A
#
# COMPACT_ATOMS: atom_id res chain seq x y z
N MET A 1 12.96 44.02 9.38
CA MET A 1 13.33 43.14 8.22
C MET A 1 14.14 41.98 8.78
N GLU A 2 13.53 40.89 9.09
CA GLU A 2 14.20 39.71 9.65
C GLU A 2 14.00 38.49 8.74
N LYS A 3 15.11 37.88 8.37
CA LYS A 3 15.23 36.82 7.38
C LYS A 3 14.83 35.48 7.96
N ALA A 4 13.58 35.03 7.75
CA ALA A 4 13.16 33.65 7.98
C ALA A 4 13.43 32.82 6.73
N ALA A 5 14.67 32.35 6.52
CA ALA A 5 14.99 31.53 5.34
C ALA A 5 16.06 30.44 5.56
N ALA A 6 16.16 29.85 6.77
CA ALA A 6 17.26 28.89 7.04
C ALA A 6 16.81 27.45 7.41
N LYS A 7 15.51 27.13 7.45
CA LYS A 7 15.04 25.82 7.93
C LYS A 7 14.78 24.77 6.84
N ALA A 8 14.65 25.17 5.59
CA ALA A 8 14.34 24.29 4.46
C ALA A 8 15.43 23.24 4.12
N PRO A 9 16.75 23.55 4.16
CA PRO A 9 17.80 22.57 3.83
C PRO A 9 17.94 21.43 4.83
N GLU A 10 17.73 21.70 6.12
CA GLU A 10 17.87 20.69 7.19
C GLU A 10 16.72 19.67 7.19
N ARG A 11 15.48 20.12 6.95
CA ARG A 11 14.31 19.27 6.80
C ARG A 11 14.44 18.34 5.59
N ARG A 12 14.89 18.85 4.45
CA ARG A 12 15.10 18.04 3.24
C ARG A 12 16.18 16.97 3.44
N ARG A 13 17.27 17.27 4.17
CA ARG A 13 18.29 16.28 4.52
C ARG A 13 17.74 15.19 5.44
N GLY A 14 16.91 15.55 6.39
CA GLY A 14 16.24 14.63 7.29
C GLY A 14 15.30 13.67 6.56
N GLU A 15 14.49 14.18 5.65
CA GLU A 15 13.55 13.38 4.83
C GLU A 15 14.31 12.44 3.87
N ALA A 16 15.36 12.93 3.21
CA ALA A 16 16.19 12.11 2.32
C ALA A 16 16.92 10.97 3.08
N LEU A 17 17.33 11.21 4.32
CA LEU A 17 17.93 10.17 5.15
C LEU A 17 16.89 9.12 5.57
N VAL A 18 15.67 9.53 5.93
CA VAL A 18 14.56 8.61 6.25
C VAL A 18 14.24 7.74 5.06
N GLN A 19 14.10 8.32 3.87
CA GLN A 19 13.85 7.56 2.65
C GLN A 19 14.96 6.55 2.37
N ALA A 20 16.22 6.94 2.49
CA ALA A 20 17.35 6.03 2.31
C ALA A 20 17.35 4.87 3.35
N ILE A 21 16.88 5.11 4.57
CA ILE A 21 16.72 4.07 5.60
C ILE A 21 15.55 3.15 5.24
N HIS A 22 14.42 3.68 4.77
CA HIS A 22 13.28 2.90 4.31
C HIS A 22 13.65 1.99 3.13
N ASP A 23 14.33 2.54 2.12
CA ASP A 23 14.80 1.77 0.97
C ASP A 23 15.76 0.65 1.40
N ALA A 24 16.65 0.95 2.37
CA ALA A 24 17.57 -0.03 2.93
C ALA A 24 16.85 -1.14 3.70
N ALA A 25 15.76 -0.83 4.43
CA ALA A 25 14.98 -1.81 5.16
C ALA A 25 14.26 -2.79 4.22
N LEU A 26 13.64 -2.26 3.16
CA LEU A 26 12.98 -3.08 2.13
C LEU A 26 13.99 -3.96 1.39
N ALA A 27 15.16 -3.42 1.04
CA ALA A 27 16.21 -4.17 0.38
C ALA A 27 16.87 -5.23 1.28
N GLU A 28 17.05 -4.94 2.57
CA GLU A 28 17.56 -5.92 3.54
C GLU A 28 16.57 -7.06 3.71
N LEU A 29 15.26 -6.75 3.86
CA LEU A 29 14.21 -7.77 3.92
C LEU A 29 14.25 -8.70 2.70
N ALA A 30 14.35 -8.14 1.50
CA ALA A 30 14.37 -8.93 0.26
C ALA A 30 15.57 -9.90 0.19
N GLU A 31 16.70 -9.55 0.83
CA GLU A 31 17.91 -10.37 0.81
C GLU A 31 17.92 -11.43 1.91
N VAL A 32 17.52 -11.07 3.14
CA VAL A 32 17.70 -11.97 4.30
C VAL A 32 16.40 -12.54 4.86
N GLY A 33 15.23 -12.04 4.43
CA GLY A 33 13.92 -12.42 4.94
C GLY A 33 13.62 -11.86 6.35
N LEU A 34 12.35 -12.03 6.81
CA LEU A 34 11.89 -11.49 8.09
C LEU A 34 12.70 -11.99 9.29
N GLY A 35 13.07 -13.26 9.29
CA GLY A 35 13.75 -13.88 10.42
C GLY A 35 15.18 -13.40 10.67
N GLN A 36 15.81 -12.77 9.70
CA GLN A 36 17.18 -12.24 9.81
C GLN A 36 17.23 -10.71 9.65
N LEU A 37 16.08 -10.05 9.50
CA LEU A 37 16.02 -8.60 9.42
C LEU A 37 16.55 -7.97 10.70
N SER A 38 17.53 -7.05 10.58
CA SER A 38 18.19 -6.46 11.72
C SER A 38 18.51 -4.99 11.54
N MET A 39 18.50 -4.24 12.65
CA MET A 39 18.93 -2.83 12.65
C MET A 39 20.37 -2.64 12.18
N GLU A 40 21.21 -3.65 12.38
CA GLU A 40 22.61 -3.62 11.93
C GLU A 40 22.72 -3.75 10.41
N GLY A 41 22.00 -4.71 9.82
CA GLY A 41 21.93 -4.90 8.39
C GLY A 41 21.39 -3.66 7.67
N ILE A 42 20.27 -3.11 8.18
CA ILE A 42 19.65 -1.90 7.63
C ILE A 42 20.62 -0.70 7.74
N ALA A 43 21.23 -0.47 8.91
CA ALA A 43 22.15 0.66 9.12
C ALA A 43 23.36 0.60 8.17
N ARG A 44 23.94 -0.60 8.02
CA ARG A 44 25.05 -0.85 7.09
C ARG A 44 24.65 -0.51 5.65
N ARG A 45 23.48 -0.98 5.21
CA ARG A 45 22.94 -0.73 3.85
C ARG A 45 22.62 0.74 3.62
N ALA A 46 22.04 1.42 4.59
CA ALA A 46 21.75 2.85 4.55
C ALA A 46 22.99 3.75 4.74
N SER A 47 24.18 3.16 4.94
CA SER A 47 25.42 3.88 5.23
C SER A 47 25.27 4.88 6.40
N THR A 48 24.58 4.46 7.48
CA THR A 48 24.35 5.28 8.67
C THR A 48 24.67 4.51 9.96
N ALA A 49 24.68 5.21 11.10
CA ALA A 49 24.90 4.56 12.40
C ALA A 49 23.61 3.95 12.96
N LYS A 50 23.69 2.79 13.62
CA LYS A 50 22.53 2.15 14.30
C LYS A 50 21.80 3.09 15.26
N THR A 51 22.54 3.97 15.93
CA THR A 51 21.97 4.96 16.87
C THR A 51 21.02 5.94 16.18
N VAL A 52 21.19 6.19 14.89
CA VAL A 52 20.27 7.03 14.10
C VAL A 52 18.94 6.32 13.93
N LEU A 53 18.94 5.02 13.67
CA LEU A 53 17.72 4.20 13.54
C LEU A 53 17.00 4.13 14.89
N TYR A 54 17.69 3.73 15.97
CA TYR A 54 17.09 3.56 17.30
C TYR A 54 16.49 4.84 17.88
N ARG A 55 16.81 6.02 17.35
CA ARG A 55 16.15 7.28 17.74
C ARG A 55 14.72 7.39 17.23
N ARG A 56 14.32 6.60 16.25
CA ARG A 56 13.02 6.67 15.59
C ARG A 56 12.22 5.37 15.71
N TRP A 57 12.90 4.24 15.62
CA TRP A 57 12.28 2.91 15.60
C TRP A 57 12.91 2.02 16.65
N ALA A 58 12.10 1.39 17.49
CA ALA A 58 12.60 0.50 18.54
C ALA A 58 13.06 -0.85 17.98
N THR A 59 12.43 -1.29 16.88
CA THR A 59 12.69 -2.61 16.27
C THR A 59 12.83 -2.51 14.75
N PRO A 60 13.50 -3.48 14.08
CA PRO A 60 13.53 -3.54 12.63
C PRO A 60 12.15 -3.78 12.01
N HIS A 61 11.22 -4.44 12.70
CA HIS A 61 9.84 -4.64 12.25
C HIS A 61 9.04 -3.34 12.25
N GLU A 62 9.18 -2.50 13.29
CA GLU A 62 8.57 -1.16 13.34
C GLU A 62 9.08 -0.28 12.19
N LEU A 63 10.39 -0.30 11.92
CA LEU A 63 10.98 0.41 10.80
C LEU A 63 10.44 -0.12 9.46
N LEU A 64 10.27 -1.44 9.32
CA LEU A 64 9.72 -2.05 8.12
C LEU A 64 8.28 -1.60 7.86
N VAL A 65 7.43 -1.58 8.89
CA VAL A 65 6.03 -1.09 8.78
C VAL A 65 6.00 0.38 8.34
N ASP A 66 6.85 1.23 8.94
CA ASP A 66 6.97 2.65 8.57
C ASP A 66 7.46 2.83 7.11
N ALA A 67 8.41 1.99 6.66
CA ALA A 67 8.88 1.98 5.29
C ALA A 67 7.77 1.59 4.30
N VAL A 68 6.96 0.59 4.64
CA VAL A 68 5.79 0.19 3.83
C VAL A 68 4.75 1.30 3.81
N ALA A 69 4.44 1.92 4.97
CA ALA A 69 3.48 3.02 5.06
C ALA A 69 3.89 4.22 4.20
N GLY A 70 5.19 4.55 4.20
CA GLY A 70 5.74 5.65 3.38
C GLY A 70 5.70 5.38 1.88
N ALA A 71 5.71 4.12 1.47
CA ALA A 71 5.71 3.70 0.06
C ALA A 71 4.33 3.23 -0.43
N HIS A 72 3.32 3.17 0.45
CA HIS A 72 1.98 2.74 0.06
C HIS A 72 1.28 3.86 -0.73
N PRO A 73 0.74 3.57 -1.93
CA PRO A 73 0.06 4.57 -2.74
C PRO A 73 -1.24 5.04 -2.09
N VAL A 74 -1.70 6.22 -2.51
CA VAL A 74 -2.99 6.77 -2.14
C VAL A 74 -3.80 6.92 -3.41
N GLU A 75 -4.95 6.28 -3.45
CA GLU A 75 -5.90 6.40 -4.56
C GLU A 75 -6.60 7.77 -4.48
N VAL A 76 -6.78 8.39 -5.63
CA VAL A 76 -7.44 9.69 -5.76
C VAL A 76 -8.59 9.55 -6.75
N PRO A 77 -9.79 9.12 -6.30
CA PRO A 77 -10.97 9.08 -7.15
C PRO A 77 -11.37 10.49 -7.58
N THR A 78 -12.14 10.60 -8.69
CA THR A 78 -12.63 11.89 -9.16
C THR A 78 -13.48 12.57 -8.08
N PRO A 79 -13.26 13.88 -7.78
CA PRO A 79 -13.98 14.58 -6.72
C PRO A 79 -15.49 14.57 -6.91
N GLU A 80 -15.94 14.63 -8.15
CA GLU A 80 -17.35 14.65 -8.57
C GLU A 80 -18.04 13.28 -8.39
N ALA A 81 -17.26 12.19 -8.26
CA ALA A 81 -17.78 10.81 -8.16
C ALA A 81 -18.78 10.49 -9.29
N ASP A 82 -18.42 10.79 -10.54
CA ASP A 82 -19.29 10.69 -11.70
C ASP A 82 -18.91 9.60 -12.69
N ASP A 83 -17.70 9.03 -12.59
CA ASP A 83 -17.25 7.90 -13.42
C ASP A 83 -16.68 6.76 -12.55
N LEU A 84 -17.58 6.02 -11.90
CA LEU A 84 -17.22 4.89 -11.04
C LEU A 84 -16.36 3.83 -11.76
N ARG A 85 -16.70 3.56 -13.03
CA ARG A 85 -15.98 2.55 -13.82
C ARG A 85 -14.51 2.96 -14.03
N ALA A 86 -14.28 4.18 -14.49
CA ALA A 86 -12.93 4.69 -14.72
C ALA A 86 -12.12 4.76 -13.42
N ASP A 87 -12.72 5.22 -12.33
CA ASP A 87 -12.05 5.30 -11.03
C ASP A 87 -11.69 3.91 -10.47
N LEU A 88 -12.55 2.89 -10.67
CA LEU A 88 -12.23 1.51 -10.28
C LEU A 88 -11.09 0.93 -11.10
N ILE A 89 -11.06 1.16 -12.42
CA ILE A 89 -9.96 0.73 -13.30
C ILE A 89 -8.66 1.43 -12.87
N ALA A 90 -8.71 2.74 -12.59
CA ALA A 90 -7.56 3.49 -12.12
C ALA A 90 -7.02 2.94 -10.79
N ALA A 91 -7.89 2.63 -9.83
CA ALA A 91 -7.50 2.04 -8.55
C ALA A 91 -6.83 0.67 -8.71
N LEU A 92 -7.34 -0.20 -9.58
CA LEU A 92 -6.72 -1.49 -9.89
C LEU A 92 -5.38 -1.32 -10.64
N THR A 93 -5.26 -0.27 -11.47
CA THR A 93 -3.97 0.07 -12.10
C THR A 93 -2.94 0.49 -11.06
N VAL A 94 -3.31 1.36 -10.11
CA VAL A 94 -2.45 1.73 -8.96
C VAL A 94 -2.04 0.50 -8.18
N LEU A 95 -2.95 -0.45 -7.92
CA LEU A 95 -2.63 -1.72 -7.25
C LEU A 95 -1.58 -2.51 -8.03
N THR A 96 -1.77 -2.72 -9.33
CA THR A 96 -0.84 -3.52 -10.16
C THR A 96 0.53 -2.86 -10.30
N ASP A 97 0.61 -1.54 -10.34
CA ASP A 97 1.87 -0.80 -10.33
C ASP A 97 2.58 -0.91 -8.98
N TRP A 98 1.82 -0.78 -7.88
CA TRP A 98 2.35 -0.97 -6.54
C TRP A 98 2.86 -2.40 -6.32
N MET A 99 2.18 -3.43 -6.83
CA MET A 99 2.62 -4.84 -6.73
C MET A 99 4.02 -5.11 -7.28
N ARG A 100 4.55 -4.22 -8.12
CA ARG A 100 5.92 -4.29 -8.67
C ARG A 100 6.97 -3.66 -7.76
N THR A 101 6.57 -3.08 -6.63
CA THR A 101 7.48 -2.36 -5.73
C THR A 101 8.06 -3.26 -4.65
N PRO A 102 9.23 -2.91 -4.08
CA PRO A 102 9.78 -3.59 -2.92
C PRO A 102 8.85 -3.56 -1.69
N ALA A 103 8.04 -2.51 -1.54
CA ALA A 103 7.07 -2.40 -0.44
C ALA A 103 5.97 -3.45 -0.55
N ALA A 104 5.45 -3.73 -1.74
CA ALA A 104 4.49 -4.81 -1.95
C ALA A 104 5.08 -6.18 -1.65
N THR A 105 6.33 -6.42 -2.04
CA THR A 105 7.06 -7.63 -1.68
C THR A 105 7.18 -7.79 -0.16
N ALA A 106 7.43 -6.70 0.57
CA ALA A 106 7.47 -6.69 2.02
C ALA A 106 6.10 -7.04 2.64
N VAL A 107 5.02 -6.46 2.11
CA VAL A 107 3.65 -6.78 2.56
C VAL A 107 3.36 -8.27 2.35
N LEU A 108 3.67 -8.82 1.18
CA LEU A 108 3.47 -10.25 0.90
C LEU A 108 4.28 -11.15 1.84
N ALA A 109 5.53 -10.79 2.16
CA ALA A 109 6.34 -11.51 3.13
C ALA A 109 5.72 -11.48 4.53
N ILE A 110 5.27 -10.31 5.00
CA ILE A 110 4.61 -10.16 6.31
C ILE A 110 3.33 -11.00 6.37
N VAL A 111 2.47 -10.90 5.36
CA VAL A 111 1.18 -11.61 5.31
C VAL A 111 1.38 -13.13 5.20
N SER A 112 2.35 -13.60 4.43
CA SER A 112 2.64 -15.04 4.30
C SER A 112 3.17 -15.65 5.58
N GLU A 113 3.94 -14.91 6.37
CA GLU A 113 4.49 -15.34 7.66
C GLU A 113 3.66 -14.88 8.88
N ARG A 114 2.42 -14.42 8.69
CA ARG A 114 1.58 -13.86 9.76
C ARG A 114 1.37 -14.79 10.97
N HIS A 115 1.43 -16.11 10.76
CA HIS A 115 1.34 -17.06 11.86
C HIS A 115 2.61 -17.08 12.73
N ARG A 116 3.75 -16.73 12.16
CA ARG A 116 5.04 -16.65 12.88
C ARG A 116 5.27 -15.27 13.49
N TYR A 117 4.76 -14.23 12.83
CA TYR A 117 4.90 -12.82 13.24
C TYR A 117 3.51 -12.14 13.32
N PRO A 118 2.62 -12.59 14.25
CA PRO A 118 1.26 -12.05 14.34
C PRO A 118 1.23 -10.56 14.65
N ASP A 119 2.08 -10.08 15.57
CA ASP A 119 2.14 -8.67 15.97
C ASP A 119 2.59 -7.76 14.81
N LEU A 120 3.50 -8.25 13.98
CA LEU A 120 3.95 -7.52 12.79
C LEU A 120 2.83 -7.41 11.75
N ALA A 121 2.09 -8.49 11.52
CA ALA A 121 0.94 -8.48 10.63
C ALA A 121 -0.17 -7.55 11.16
N GLU A 122 -0.46 -7.58 12.47
CA GLU A 122 -1.42 -6.67 13.11
C GLU A 122 -0.99 -5.21 12.95
N SER A 123 0.31 -4.91 13.18
CA SER A 123 0.84 -3.55 12.98
C SER A 123 0.70 -3.07 11.54
N LEU A 124 0.93 -3.96 10.55
CA LEU A 124 0.73 -3.63 9.14
C LEU A 124 -0.72 -3.20 8.86
N TYR A 125 -1.72 -3.93 9.35
CA TYR A 125 -3.12 -3.56 9.17
C TYR A 125 -3.44 -2.26 9.91
N ARG A 126 -3.13 -2.17 11.21
CA ARG A 126 -3.44 -1.02 12.05
C ARG A 126 -2.79 0.28 11.59
N ASP A 127 -1.52 0.23 11.14
CA ASP A 127 -0.72 1.44 10.91
C ASP A 127 -0.65 1.83 9.43
N VAL A 128 -0.93 0.90 8.50
CA VAL A 128 -0.85 1.15 7.05
C VAL A 128 -2.23 1.15 6.39
N PHE A 129 -3.03 0.12 6.58
CA PHE A 129 -4.28 -0.05 5.83
C PHE A 129 -5.49 0.59 6.52
N ASP A 130 -5.69 0.37 7.83
CA ASP A 130 -6.86 0.86 8.58
C ASP A 130 -6.96 2.39 8.64
N PRO A 131 -5.87 3.17 8.84
CA PRO A 131 -5.96 4.63 8.91
C PRO A 131 -6.51 5.28 7.65
N ARG A 132 -6.41 4.60 6.51
CA ARG A 132 -6.90 5.07 5.22
C ARG A 132 -8.34 4.65 4.94
N GLY A 133 -8.93 3.88 5.86
CA GLY A 133 -10.32 3.41 5.72
C GLY A 133 -10.50 2.33 4.65
N GLY A 134 -9.44 1.73 4.19
CA GLY A 134 -9.36 0.75 3.10
C GLY A 134 -8.31 1.13 2.08
N THR A 135 -8.17 0.32 1.06
CA THR A 135 -7.17 0.46 0.00
C THR A 135 -7.83 0.30 -1.35
N PHE A 136 -7.23 0.86 -2.38
CA PHE A 136 -7.57 0.68 -3.80
C PHE A 136 -9.09 0.80 -4.08
N THR A 137 -9.74 -0.28 -4.50
CA THR A 137 -11.17 -0.25 -4.84
C THR A 137 -12.07 0.12 -3.66
N THR A 138 -11.69 -0.23 -2.44
CA THR A 138 -12.45 0.13 -1.24
C THR A 138 -12.48 1.65 -1.03
N THR A 139 -11.37 2.36 -1.26
CA THR A 139 -11.29 3.83 -1.19
C THR A 139 -12.26 4.47 -2.18
N VAL A 140 -12.24 4.02 -3.43
CA VAL A 140 -13.16 4.49 -4.48
C VAL A 140 -14.61 4.25 -4.09
N LEU A 141 -14.97 3.02 -3.73
CA LEU A 141 -16.33 2.65 -3.39
C LEU A 141 -16.90 3.47 -2.21
N ARG A 142 -16.08 3.70 -1.19
CA ARG A 142 -16.46 4.57 -0.04
C ARG A 142 -16.65 6.02 -0.45
N HIS A 143 -15.80 6.54 -1.33
CA HIS A 143 -15.96 7.89 -1.87
C HIS A 143 -17.29 8.04 -2.60
N TYR A 144 -17.65 7.11 -3.49
CA TYR A 144 -18.92 7.13 -4.22
C TYR A 144 -20.13 6.98 -3.30
N ALA A 145 -20.05 6.14 -2.27
CA ALA A 145 -21.10 6.01 -1.28
C ALA A 145 -21.27 7.29 -0.44
N ALA A 146 -20.18 7.93 -0.03
CA ALA A 146 -20.22 9.20 0.72
C ALA A 146 -20.83 10.35 -0.10
N ASN A 147 -20.67 10.34 -1.42
CA ASN A 147 -21.26 11.31 -2.34
C ASN A 147 -22.69 10.94 -2.82
N GLY A 148 -23.28 9.86 -2.27
CA GLY A 148 -24.64 9.43 -2.63
C GLY A 148 -24.77 8.84 -4.05
N ARG A 149 -23.64 8.50 -4.69
CA ARG A 149 -23.57 7.91 -6.03
C ARG A 149 -23.60 6.39 -6.03
N LEU A 150 -23.43 5.78 -4.85
CA LEU A 150 -23.50 4.33 -4.62
C LEU A 150 -24.30 4.06 -3.34
N ASP A 151 -25.20 3.07 -3.37
CA ASP A 151 -25.91 2.63 -2.16
C ASP A 151 -24.91 2.02 -1.14
N PRO A 152 -24.75 2.61 0.06
CA PRO A 152 -23.83 2.09 1.08
C PRO A 152 -24.09 0.62 1.45
N ARG A 153 -25.33 0.12 1.29
CA ARG A 153 -25.67 -1.29 1.56
C ARG A 153 -25.03 -2.26 0.59
N ARG A 154 -24.50 -1.79 -0.54
CA ARG A 154 -23.72 -2.57 -1.49
C ARG A 154 -22.27 -2.75 -1.05
N LEU A 155 -21.79 -1.97 -0.10
CA LEU A 155 -20.44 -2.07 0.46
C LEU A 155 -20.38 -3.18 1.52
N THR A 156 -20.45 -4.42 1.08
CA THR A 156 -20.27 -5.58 1.95
C THR A 156 -18.78 -5.95 2.04
N PRO A 157 -18.38 -6.74 3.05
CA PRO A 157 -17.00 -7.26 3.13
C PRO A 157 -16.55 -8.01 1.87
N ILE A 158 -17.48 -8.56 1.10
CA ILE A 158 -17.16 -9.27 -0.14
C ILE A 158 -17.02 -8.28 -1.31
N THR A 159 -18.01 -7.41 -1.52
CA THR A 159 -18.00 -6.50 -2.69
C THR A 159 -16.82 -5.53 -2.67
N THR A 160 -16.37 -5.09 -1.49
CA THR A 160 -15.20 -4.22 -1.35
C THR A 160 -13.87 -4.91 -1.66
N GLN A 161 -13.83 -6.25 -1.67
CA GLN A 161 -12.59 -7.00 -1.88
C GLN A 161 -12.51 -7.69 -3.24
N ILE A 162 -13.58 -7.75 -4.02
CA ILE A 162 -13.63 -8.50 -5.29
C ILE A 162 -12.49 -8.08 -6.21
N GLY A 163 -12.30 -6.78 -6.45
CA GLY A 163 -11.31 -6.27 -7.40
C GLY A 163 -9.90 -6.69 -7.03
N GLU A 164 -9.51 -6.45 -5.79
CA GLU A 164 -8.19 -6.81 -5.27
C GLU A 164 -7.98 -8.33 -5.25
N ALA A 165 -8.98 -9.08 -4.80
CA ALA A 165 -8.92 -10.54 -4.77
C ALA A 165 -8.72 -11.13 -6.18
N MET A 166 -9.39 -10.60 -7.20
CA MET A 166 -9.24 -11.03 -8.59
C MET A 166 -7.84 -10.69 -9.13
N VAL A 167 -7.31 -9.49 -8.84
CA VAL A 167 -5.95 -9.12 -9.20
C VAL A 167 -4.93 -10.06 -8.57
N PHE A 168 -5.03 -10.34 -7.27
CA PHE A 168 -4.12 -11.28 -6.60
C PHE A 168 -4.25 -12.70 -7.13
N LYS A 169 -5.48 -13.17 -7.39
CA LYS A 169 -5.73 -14.52 -7.95
C LYS A 169 -5.09 -14.67 -9.32
N LEU A 170 -5.34 -13.74 -10.23
CA LEU A 170 -4.76 -13.76 -11.58
C LEU A 170 -3.23 -13.63 -11.53
N SER A 171 -2.70 -12.75 -10.67
CA SER A 171 -1.26 -12.60 -10.51
C SER A 171 -0.57 -13.87 -10.04
N THR A 172 -1.22 -14.61 -9.13
CA THR A 172 -0.70 -15.89 -8.63
C THR A 172 -0.73 -16.98 -9.70
N ASP A 173 -1.86 -17.10 -10.42
CA ASP A 173 -2.04 -18.15 -11.42
C ASP A 173 -1.16 -17.95 -12.65
N LEU A 174 -0.99 -16.70 -13.07
CA LEU A 174 -0.28 -16.35 -14.30
C LEU A 174 1.19 -15.99 -14.07
N ALA A 175 1.64 -15.91 -12.82
CA ALA A 175 2.97 -15.44 -12.42
C ALA A 175 3.34 -14.05 -12.99
N ARG A 176 2.34 -13.20 -13.22
CA ARG A 176 2.45 -11.81 -13.68
C ARG A 176 1.27 -11.00 -13.18
N VAL A 177 1.42 -9.68 -13.11
CA VAL A 177 0.26 -8.81 -12.86
C VAL A 177 -0.69 -8.81 -14.07
N PRO A 178 -2.02 -8.61 -13.84
CA PRO A 178 -3.00 -8.47 -14.90
C PRO A 178 -2.67 -7.37 -15.90
N THR A 179 -3.06 -7.57 -17.15
CA THR A 179 -2.99 -6.56 -18.21
C THR A 179 -4.10 -5.52 -18.03
N PRO A 180 -4.00 -4.34 -18.70
CA PRO A 180 -5.07 -3.35 -18.69
C PRO A 180 -6.44 -3.92 -19.11
N ASP A 181 -6.49 -4.78 -20.13
CA ASP A 181 -7.74 -5.40 -20.58
C ASP A 181 -8.32 -6.36 -19.53
N GLU A 182 -7.47 -7.10 -18.81
CA GLU A 182 -7.89 -7.94 -17.69
C GLU A 182 -8.41 -7.12 -16.49
N LEU A 183 -7.84 -5.92 -16.23
CA LEU A 183 -8.37 -5.01 -15.21
C LEU A 183 -9.76 -4.46 -15.61
N VAL A 184 -9.94 -4.13 -16.87
CA VAL A 184 -11.25 -3.75 -17.42
C VAL A 184 -12.26 -4.87 -17.23
N ALA A 185 -11.91 -6.10 -17.59
CA ALA A 185 -12.77 -7.27 -17.39
C ALA A 185 -13.14 -7.51 -15.91
N ILE A 186 -12.19 -7.36 -14.98
CA ILE A 186 -12.49 -7.45 -13.53
C ILE A 186 -13.55 -6.43 -13.12
N VAL A 187 -13.45 -5.20 -13.60
CA VAL A 187 -14.42 -4.15 -13.27
C VAL A 187 -15.78 -4.45 -13.91
N ASP A 188 -15.82 -4.74 -15.20
CA ASP A 188 -17.04 -4.87 -15.97
C ASP A 188 -17.82 -6.17 -15.67
N GLU A 189 -17.11 -7.28 -15.47
CA GLU A 189 -17.71 -8.60 -15.32
C GLU A 189 -17.91 -9.02 -13.85
N ALA A 190 -17.15 -8.42 -12.91
CA ALA A 190 -17.23 -8.81 -11.51
C ALA A 190 -17.64 -7.65 -10.58
N LEU A 191 -16.94 -6.52 -10.59
CA LEU A 191 -17.19 -5.44 -9.62
C LEU A 191 -18.52 -4.75 -9.86
N LEU A 192 -18.76 -4.22 -11.06
CA LEU A 192 -19.98 -3.49 -11.37
C LEU A 192 -21.24 -4.35 -11.20
N PRO A 193 -21.30 -5.61 -11.68
CA PRO A 193 -22.44 -6.50 -11.42
C PRO A 193 -22.66 -6.77 -9.93
N ALA A 194 -21.59 -7.00 -9.14
CA ALA A 194 -21.71 -7.21 -7.69
C ALA A 194 -22.26 -5.98 -6.95
N LEU A 195 -22.02 -4.78 -7.49
CA LEU A 195 -22.55 -3.52 -6.98
C LEU A 195 -23.98 -3.23 -7.50
N GLY A 196 -24.53 -4.09 -8.38
CA GLY A 196 -25.88 -3.99 -8.92
C GLY A 196 -25.99 -3.13 -10.17
N PHE A 197 -24.88 -2.84 -10.84
CA PHE A 197 -24.88 -2.25 -12.17
C PHE A 197 -25.03 -3.36 -13.24
N PRO A 198 -25.70 -3.10 -14.37
CA PRO A 198 -25.77 -4.06 -15.46
C PRO A 198 -24.34 -4.34 -16.00
N PRO A 199 -24.07 -5.55 -16.51
CA PRO A 199 -22.83 -5.81 -17.24
C PRO A 199 -22.74 -4.87 -18.46
N ALA A 200 -21.52 -4.46 -18.79
CA ALA A 200 -21.24 -3.56 -19.90
C ALA A 200 -21.51 -4.23 -21.25
#